data_f2e7a002a2818d523ad4afaca2427a88
#
_entry.id   f2e7a002a2818d523ad4afaca2427a88
#
_cell.length_a   1.000
_cell.length_b   1.000
_cell.length_c   1.000
_cell.angle_alpha   90.00
_cell.angle_beta   90.00
_cell.angle_gamma   90.00
#
_symmetry.space_group_name_H-M   'P 1'
#
loop_
_entity.id
_entity.type
_entity.pdbx_description
1 polymer ?
#
loop_
_entity_poly.entity_id
_entity_poly.type
_entity_poly.pdbx_seq_one_letter_code
_entity_poly.pdbx_strand_id
1 'polypeptide(L)'
;MLKVLCKCLLVLSMPFWAVAQATSVVFLNPGNSTETFWVSYAQFMQAASRDLGLDLRVRYSERNPETTLLQAREALQGSERPDYLVLVNEQYIAPQILRLSQGSGVKLLIVNNALTADQTQLLDAGKYPNWIGSMVADDEQAGYLMLTQLLRLHGPVAPGQTLDLIAFSGVKTTPAAQLREQGLQRALADHPEVRLRQLVYGEWSRERAFEQATQLFKRYPQTALVWSANDEMALGAMDALKGSGRTPGTDVLFGAVNSSPEALQARLEGRLSVLVAGHFTLGGWAMVVLHDDARGLGMAQYGGRERTLGLFRLIDPPQATRLLALHGREDYGVDFRALSAQGKPATYRYPFSLQLLMH
;
A
#
# COMPACT_ATOMS: atom_id res chain seq x y z
N MET A 1 -25.03 81.59 -19.80
CA MET A 1 -25.16 80.24 -20.45
C MET A 1 -23.99 79.39 -20.02
N LEU A 2 -24.18 78.54 -18.98
CA LEU A 2 -23.14 77.72 -18.39
C LEU A 2 -23.37 76.26 -18.84
N LYS A 3 -22.44 75.70 -19.64
CA LYS A 3 -22.47 74.32 -20.13
C LYS A 3 -21.83 73.40 -19.06
N VAL A 4 -22.65 72.58 -18.38
CA VAL A 4 -22.17 71.55 -17.48
C VAL A 4 -21.78 70.32 -18.32
N LEU A 5 -20.50 69.99 -18.29
CA LEU A 5 -19.97 68.75 -18.95
C LEU A 5 -20.07 67.60 -17.95
N CYS A 6 -21.00 66.67 -18.17
CA CYS A 6 -21.13 65.47 -17.39
C CYS A 6 -20.11 64.43 -17.88
N LYS A 7 -19.03 64.18 -17.11
CA LYS A 7 -18.08 63.08 -17.41
C LYS A 7 -18.62 61.79 -16.82
N CYS A 8 -19.15 60.90 -17.67
CA CYS A 8 -19.47 59.54 -17.29
C CYS A 8 -18.15 58.77 -17.09
N LEU A 9 -17.86 58.38 -15.83
CA LEU A 9 -16.81 57.42 -15.51
C LEU A 9 -17.36 56.01 -15.78
N LEU A 10 -16.90 55.39 -16.85
CA LEU A 10 -17.11 53.95 -17.09
C LEU A 10 -16.17 53.18 -16.16
N VAL A 11 -16.70 52.60 -15.08
CA VAL A 11 -15.99 51.65 -14.24
C VAL A 11 -16.00 50.29 -14.99
N LEU A 12 -14.90 49.96 -15.62
CA LEU A 12 -14.68 48.61 -16.15
C LEU A 12 -14.52 47.62 -14.97
N SER A 13 -15.56 46.90 -14.63
CA SER A 13 -15.48 45.75 -13.72
C SER A 13 -14.77 44.58 -14.47
N MET A 14 -13.46 44.43 -14.28
CA MET A 14 -12.77 43.23 -14.67
C MET A 14 -13.28 42.08 -13.80
N PRO A 15 -13.76 40.96 -14.41
CA PRO A 15 -14.09 39.78 -13.64
C PRO A 15 -12.79 39.24 -13.00
N PHE A 16 -12.70 39.28 -11.69
CA PHE A 16 -11.69 38.50 -10.96
C PHE A 16 -12.01 37.03 -11.18
N TRP A 17 -11.29 36.41 -12.09
CA TRP A 17 -11.26 34.96 -12.19
C TRP A 17 -10.50 34.48 -10.95
N ALA A 18 -11.22 34.05 -9.92
CA ALA A 18 -10.63 33.30 -8.82
C ALA A 18 -10.04 32.03 -9.43
N VAL A 19 -8.73 31.96 -9.54
CA VAL A 19 -8.04 30.70 -9.87
C VAL A 19 -8.39 29.75 -8.74
N ALA A 20 -9.23 28.75 -9.04
CA ALA A 20 -9.54 27.72 -8.08
C ALA A 20 -8.22 27.04 -7.68
N GLN A 21 -7.79 27.24 -6.45
CA GLN A 21 -6.59 26.61 -5.93
C GLN A 21 -6.79 25.11 -5.93
N ALA A 22 -5.81 24.36 -6.49
CA ALA A 22 -5.86 22.92 -6.50
C ALA A 22 -5.92 22.38 -5.05
N THR A 23 -6.76 21.40 -4.80
CA THR A 23 -6.82 20.75 -3.50
C THR A 23 -5.46 20.14 -3.16
N SER A 24 -4.90 20.55 -2.02
CA SER A 24 -3.56 20.20 -1.58
C SER A 24 -3.55 18.95 -0.70
N VAL A 25 -2.66 18.03 -0.99
CA VAL A 25 -2.50 16.76 -0.28
C VAL A 25 -1.06 16.56 0.13
N VAL A 26 -0.81 16.22 1.38
CA VAL A 26 0.49 15.75 1.85
C VAL A 26 0.39 14.28 2.20
N PHE A 27 1.26 13.46 1.62
CA PHE A 27 1.40 12.05 1.97
C PHE A 27 2.66 11.84 2.81
N LEU A 28 2.46 11.38 4.06
CA LEU A 28 3.53 10.93 4.94
C LEU A 28 3.85 9.47 4.61
N ASN A 29 4.85 9.29 3.75
CA ASN A 29 5.30 7.98 3.31
C ASN A 29 6.28 7.39 4.33
N PRO A 30 5.99 6.23 4.97
CA PRO A 30 6.82 5.68 6.03
C PRO A 30 8.09 5.00 5.52
N GLY A 31 8.19 4.71 4.21
CA GLY A 31 9.31 3.99 3.62
C GLY A 31 10.55 4.82 3.43
N ASN A 32 11.61 4.15 2.97
CA ASN A 32 12.79 4.82 2.44
C ASN A 32 12.48 5.40 1.05
N SER A 33 13.11 6.52 0.72
CA SER A 33 12.96 7.17 -0.59
C SER A 33 13.47 6.32 -1.77
N THR A 34 14.20 5.25 -1.48
CA THR A 34 14.70 4.26 -2.44
C THR A 34 13.97 2.91 -2.35
N GLU A 35 13.02 2.75 -1.44
CA GLU A 35 12.31 1.49 -1.24
C GLU A 35 11.27 1.28 -2.34
N THR A 36 11.47 0.27 -3.17
CA THR A 36 10.73 0.03 -4.41
C THR A 36 9.21 0.05 -4.23
N PHE A 37 8.69 -0.60 -3.18
CA PHE A 37 7.25 -0.61 -2.89
C PHE A 37 6.70 0.79 -2.66
N TRP A 38 7.33 1.56 -1.77
CA TRP A 38 6.86 2.89 -1.40
C TRP A 38 7.07 3.93 -2.50
N VAL A 39 8.11 3.76 -3.33
CA VAL A 39 8.32 4.56 -4.54
C VAL A 39 7.20 4.29 -5.54
N SER A 40 6.89 3.03 -5.86
CA SER A 40 5.79 2.65 -6.78
C SER A 40 4.42 3.11 -6.28
N TYR A 41 4.19 3.02 -4.96
CA TYR A 41 2.97 3.52 -4.31
C TYR A 41 2.80 5.03 -4.54
N ALA A 42 3.87 5.81 -4.27
CA ALA A 42 3.86 7.26 -4.46
C ALA A 42 3.74 7.65 -5.94
N GLN A 43 4.39 6.94 -6.86
CA GLN A 43 4.27 7.18 -8.31
C GLN A 43 2.83 6.98 -8.79
N PHE A 44 2.14 5.94 -8.33
CA PHE A 44 0.74 5.71 -8.69
C PHE A 44 -0.18 6.78 -8.08
N MET A 45 0.10 7.26 -6.85
CA MET A 45 -0.57 8.43 -6.28
C MET A 45 -0.37 9.69 -7.12
N GLN A 46 0.86 9.94 -7.58
CA GLN A 46 1.18 11.10 -8.42
C GLN A 46 0.48 11.04 -9.77
N ALA A 47 0.39 9.86 -10.40
CA ALA A 47 -0.35 9.68 -11.64
C ALA A 47 -1.83 10.05 -11.45
N ALA A 48 -2.47 9.53 -10.40
CA ALA A 48 -3.85 9.86 -10.06
C ALA A 48 -4.03 11.37 -9.75
N SER A 49 -3.08 11.96 -9.02
CA SER A 49 -3.15 13.38 -8.65
C SER A 49 -3.10 14.30 -9.87
N ARG A 50 -2.22 14.01 -10.83
CA ARG A 50 -2.13 14.78 -12.08
C ARG A 50 -3.44 14.74 -12.86
N ASP A 51 -4.02 13.55 -13.03
CA ASP A 51 -5.28 13.37 -13.74
C ASP A 51 -6.45 14.07 -13.06
N LEU A 52 -6.50 14.00 -11.71
CA LEU A 52 -7.57 14.58 -10.89
C LEU A 52 -7.38 16.08 -10.59
N GLY A 53 -6.24 16.67 -10.92
CA GLY A 53 -5.93 18.09 -10.63
C GLY A 53 -5.70 18.35 -9.15
N LEU A 54 -5.07 17.41 -8.42
CA LEU A 54 -4.69 17.57 -7.02
C LEU A 54 -3.21 17.95 -6.89
N ASP A 55 -2.85 18.79 -5.91
CA ASP A 55 -1.46 19.11 -5.57
C ASP A 55 -0.94 18.14 -4.51
N LEU A 56 -0.25 17.07 -4.92
CA LEU A 56 0.32 16.05 -4.04
C LEU A 56 1.78 16.33 -3.72
N ARG A 57 2.08 16.41 -2.42
CA ARG A 57 3.47 16.43 -1.90
C ARG A 57 3.72 15.15 -1.11
N VAL A 58 4.75 14.38 -1.50
CA VAL A 58 5.17 13.15 -0.79
C VAL A 58 6.37 13.46 0.10
N ARG A 59 6.30 13.04 1.36
CA ARG A 59 7.37 13.19 2.35
C ARG A 59 7.77 11.81 2.86
N TYR A 60 8.98 11.37 2.57
CA TYR A 60 9.53 10.11 3.06
C TYR A 60 10.08 10.30 4.48
N SER A 61 9.82 9.37 5.36
CA SER A 61 10.31 9.39 6.74
C SER A 61 11.42 8.39 7.02
N GLU A 62 11.92 7.71 5.97
CA GLU A 62 13.07 6.81 6.03
C GLU A 62 12.96 5.76 7.15
N ARG A 63 11.77 5.16 7.27
CA ARG A 63 11.43 4.16 8.32
C ARG A 63 11.57 4.68 9.76
N ASN A 64 11.67 6.00 9.96
CA ASN A 64 11.82 6.63 11.27
C ASN A 64 10.49 7.23 11.75
N PRO A 65 9.86 6.69 12.82
CA PRO A 65 8.60 7.20 13.35
C PRO A 65 8.69 8.65 13.89
N GLU A 66 9.85 9.04 14.43
CA GLU A 66 10.05 10.41 14.94
C GLU A 66 10.04 11.42 13.79
N THR A 67 10.66 11.07 12.66
CA THR A 67 10.61 11.87 11.42
C THR A 67 9.16 11.98 10.93
N THR A 68 8.38 10.88 10.95
CA THR A 68 6.96 10.92 10.58
C THR A 68 6.18 11.88 11.47
N LEU A 69 6.41 11.86 12.79
CA LEU A 69 5.74 12.76 13.74
C LEU A 69 6.14 14.23 13.55
N LEU A 70 7.41 14.49 13.25
CA LEU A 70 7.90 15.84 12.94
C LEU A 70 7.21 16.36 11.68
N GLN A 71 7.20 15.58 10.60
CA GLN A 71 6.54 15.93 9.35
C GLN A 71 5.03 16.13 9.53
N ALA A 72 4.37 15.29 10.36
CA ALA A 72 2.96 15.46 10.70
C ALA A 72 2.70 16.78 11.44
N ARG A 73 3.56 17.12 12.41
CA ARG A 73 3.45 18.39 13.15
C ARG A 73 3.61 19.59 12.24
N GLU A 74 4.56 19.58 11.33
CA GLU A 74 4.76 20.63 10.35
C GLU A 74 3.53 20.79 9.44
N ALA A 75 2.96 19.68 8.93
CA ALA A 75 1.79 19.70 8.07
C ALA A 75 0.51 20.17 8.80
N LEU A 76 0.36 19.85 10.10
CA LEU A 76 -0.86 20.12 10.86
C LEU A 76 -0.83 21.46 11.61
N GLN A 77 0.35 21.94 11.97
CA GLN A 77 0.53 23.13 12.84
C GLN A 77 1.37 24.23 12.19
N GLY A 78 1.99 23.98 11.03
CA GLY A 78 2.75 24.96 10.27
C GLY A 78 1.86 26.03 9.63
N SER A 79 2.52 26.98 8.95
CA SER A 79 1.85 28.10 8.23
C SER A 79 1.16 27.64 6.95
N GLU A 80 1.69 26.61 6.27
CA GLU A 80 1.17 26.08 5.02
C GLU A 80 0.52 24.70 5.27
N ARG A 81 -0.72 24.71 5.73
CA ARG A 81 -1.47 23.47 6.00
C ARG A 81 -2.10 22.96 4.71
N PRO A 82 -1.99 21.65 4.40
CA PRO A 82 -2.71 21.06 3.29
C PRO A 82 -4.21 20.92 3.60
N ASP A 83 -5.02 20.71 2.57
CA ASP A 83 -6.42 20.34 2.76
C ASP A 83 -6.53 18.92 3.33
N TYR A 84 -5.63 18.03 2.90
CA TYR A 84 -5.58 16.62 3.32
C TYR A 84 -4.20 16.17 3.74
N LEU A 85 -4.15 15.39 4.82
CA LEU A 85 -2.99 14.62 5.24
C LEU A 85 -3.29 13.12 5.08
N VAL A 86 -2.54 12.46 4.22
CA VAL A 86 -2.57 11.00 4.05
C VAL A 86 -1.44 10.40 4.86
N LEU A 87 -1.72 9.38 5.66
CA LEU A 87 -0.74 8.74 6.52
C LEU A 87 -0.93 7.22 6.59
N VAL A 88 0.09 6.53 7.01
CA VAL A 88 0.11 5.09 7.25
C VAL A 88 0.28 4.85 8.74
N ASN A 89 -0.49 3.91 9.32
CA ASN A 89 -0.31 3.51 10.72
C ASN A 89 0.89 2.57 10.88
N GLU A 90 2.04 2.97 10.35
CA GLU A 90 3.28 2.23 10.52
C GLU A 90 3.74 2.30 11.98
N GLN A 91 4.12 1.16 12.55
CA GLN A 91 4.53 1.06 13.96
C GLN A 91 3.56 1.75 14.94
N TYR A 92 2.24 1.68 14.65
CA TYR A 92 1.16 2.19 15.51
C TYR A 92 1.14 3.71 15.74
N ILE A 93 1.69 4.51 14.82
CA ILE A 93 1.88 5.96 14.98
C ILE A 93 0.60 6.78 14.80
N ALA A 94 -0.40 6.26 14.08
CA ALA A 94 -1.59 7.02 13.69
C ALA A 94 -2.35 7.68 14.85
N PRO A 95 -2.53 7.08 16.04
CA PRO A 95 -3.21 7.72 17.16
C PRO A 95 -2.52 9.00 17.64
N GLN A 96 -1.19 9.07 17.53
CA GLN A 96 -0.44 10.29 17.89
C GLN A 96 -0.69 11.41 16.87
N ILE A 97 -0.72 11.06 15.57
CA ILE A 97 -1.00 12.02 14.50
C ILE A 97 -2.45 12.51 14.56
N LEU A 98 -3.41 11.62 14.86
CA LEU A 98 -4.80 12.02 15.08
C LEU A 98 -4.93 13.03 16.24
N ARG A 99 -4.22 12.83 17.35
CA ARG A 99 -4.20 13.81 18.45
C ARG A 99 -3.60 15.16 18.01
N LEU A 100 -2.53 15.15 17.22
CA LEU A 100 -1.91 16.37 16.69
C LEU A 100 -2.83 17.13 15.73
N SER A 101 -3.77 16.45 15.08
CA SER A 101 -4.65 17.05 14.07
C SER A 101 -5.83 17.82 14.65
N GLN A 102 -6.09 17.70 15.95
CA GLN A 102 -7.21 18.42 16.57
C GLN A 102 -7.07 19.92 16.40
N GLY A 103 -8.12 20.57 15.89
CA GLY A 103 -8.14 22.01 15.64
C GLY A 103 -7.29 22.48 14.45
N SER A 104 -6.63 21.60 13.72
CA SER A 104 -5.81 21.96 12.55
C SER A 104 -6.63 22.43 11.34
N GLY A 105 -7.86 21.93 11.19
CA GLY A 105 -8.69 22.08 9.99
C GLY A 105 -8.32 21.12 8.85
N VAL A 106 -7.19 20.40 8.95
CA VAL A 106 -6.73 19.44 7.94
C VAL A 106 -7.52 18.15 8.06
N LYS A 107 -8.02 17.62 6.93
CA LYS A 107 -8.66 16.30 6.89
C LYS A 107 -7.63 15.18 6.80
N LEU A 108 -7.86 14.05 7.47
CA LEU A 108 -6.95 12.91 7.53
C LEU A 108 -7.54 11.67 6.88
N LEU A 109 -6.74 11.01 6.04
CA LEU A 109 -7.02 9.67 5.52
C LEU A 109 -5.90 8.73 5.92
N ILE A 110 -6.24 7.60 6.56
CA ILE A 110 -5.27 6.54 6.88
C ILE A 110 -5.30 5.51 5.75
N VAL A 111 -4.12 5.16 5.22
CA VAL A 111 -4.01 4.21 4.10
C VAL A 111 -3.03 3.09 4.43
N ASN A 112 -3.13 1.97 3.72
CA ASN A 112 -2.26 0.79 3.79
C ASN A 112 -2.30 0.05 5.13
N ASN A 113 -2.03 0.71 6.24
CA ASN A 113 -2.17 0.18 7.60
C ASN A 113 -3.18 1.02 8.37
N ALA A 114 -4.35 0.46 8.69
CA ALA A 114 -5.37 1.12 9.51
C ALA A 114 -5.01 1.07 11.01
N LEU A 115 -5.83 1.71 11.83
CA LEU A 115 -5.81 1.50 13.28
C LEU A 115 -6.06 0.03 13.59
N THR A 116 -5.34 -0.50 14.57
CA THR A 116 -5.63 -1.85 15.10
C THR A 116 -6.93 -1.84 15.91
N ALA A 117 -7.49 -3.02 16.18
CA ALA A 117 -8.69 -3.15 16.99
C ALA A 117 -8.51 -2.49 18.38
N ASP A 118 -7.36 -2.72 19.04
CA ASP A 118 -7.04 -2.11 20.34
C ASP A 118 -6.95 -0.58 20.24
N GLN A 119 -6.30 -0.06 19.18
CA GLN A 119 -6.22 1.38 18.96
C GLN A 119 -7.61 1.99 18.71
N THR A 120 -8.46 1.32 17.94
CA THR A 120 -9.82 1.76 17.67
C THR A 120 -10.67 1.75 18.93
N GLN A 121 -10.52 0.72 19.78
CA GLN A 121 -11.23 0.61 21.06
C GLN A 121 -10.83 1.72 22.03
N LEU A 122 -9.54 2.08 22.08
CA LEU A 122 -9.01 3.10 22.98
C LEU A 122 -9.23 4.53 22.46
N LEU A 123 -9.49 4.68 21.17
CA LEU A 123 -9.60 5.95 20.50
C LEU A 123 -11.08 6.30 20.30
N ASP A 124 -11.55 7.34 21.01
CA ASP A 124 -12.88 7.87 20.76
C ASP A 124 -12.91 8.58 19.40
N ALA A 125 -13.36 7.87 18.36
CA ALA A 125 -13.41 8.38 17.00
C ALA A 125 -14.24 9.67 16.85
N GLY A 126 -15.21 9.91 17.74
CA GLY A 126 -16.02 11.13 17.78
C GLY A 126 -15.19 12.40 18.08
N LYS A 127 -14.03 12.24 18.71
CA LYS A 127 -13.11 13.35 18.97
C LYS A 127 -12.30 13.80 17.75
N TYR A 128 -12.35 13.05 16.65
CA TYR A 128 -11.55 13.31 15.45
C TYR A 128 -12.46 13.43 14.21
N PRO A 129 -13.34 14.46 14.14
CA PRO A 129 -14.26 14.63 13.01
C PRO A 129 -13.53 14.88 11.69
N ASN A 130 -12.29 15.35 11.75
CA ASN A 130 -11.42 15.55 10.60
C ASN A 130 -10.75 14.25 10.08
N TRP A 131 -10.80 13.15 10.81
CA TRP A 131 -10.42 11.85 10.28
C TRP A 131 -11.58 11.29 9.43
N ILE A 132 -11.40 11.35 8.10
CA ILE A 132 -12.46 10.97 7.15
C ILE A 132 -12.59 9.47 6.98
N GLY A 133 -11.57 8.69 7.30
CA GLY A 133 -11.62 7.23 7.27
C GLY A 133 -10.28 6.54 7.01
N SER A 134 -10.36 5.26 6.65
CA SER A 134 -9.21 4.44 6.29
C SER A 134 -9.48 3.60 5.05
N MET A 135 -8.42 3.34 4.27
CA MET A 135 -8.41 2.45 3.12
C MET A 135 -7.21 1.52 3.21
N VAL A 136 -7.45 0.22 3.24
CA VAL A 136 -6.40 -0.80 3.35
C VAL A 136 -6.61 -1.91 2.32
N ALA A 137 -5.55 -2.63 1.98
CA ALA A 137 -5.66 -3.88 1.25
C ALA A 137 -5.97 -5.05 2.20
N ASP A 138 -6.47 -6.15 1.67
CA ASP A 138 -6.73 -7.38 2.45
C ASP A 138 -5.44 -8.18 2.63
N ASP A 139 -4.60 -7.74 3.55
CA ASP A 139 -3.28 -8.36 3.81
C ASP A 139 -3.39 -9.78 4.38
N GLU A 140 -4.44 -10.11 5.12
CA GLU A 140 -4.69 -11.47 5.57
C GLU A 140 -4.91 -12.41 4.40
N GLN A 141 -5.74 -11.99 3.44
CA GLN A 141 -5.97 -12.76 2.23
C GLN A 141 -4.70 -12.93 1.40
N ALA A 142 -3.81 -11.93 1.37
CA ALA A 142 -2.52 -12.05 0.67
C ALA A 142 -1.65 -13.17 1.25
N GLY A 143 -1.53 -13.20 2.59
CA GLY A 143 -0.76 -14.24 3.28
C GLY A 143 -1.32 -15.65 3.07
N TYR A 144 -2.66 -15.77 3.12
CA TYR A 144 -3.37 -17.02 2.87
C TYR A 144 -3.19 -17.52 1.42
N LEU A 145 -3.44 -16.66 0.44
CA LEU A 145 -3.31 -16.97 -0.98
C LEU A 145 -1.91 -17.46 -1.35
N MET A 146 -0.89 -16.86 -0.76
CA MET A 146 0.50 -17.19 -1.06
C MET A 146 0.83 -18.64 -0.66
N LEU A 147 0.53 -19.05 0.59
CA LEU A 147 0.79 -20.44 1.01
C LEU A 147 -0.06 -21.43 0.23
N THR A 148 -1.35 -21.17 0.08
CA THR A 148 -2.25 -22.06 -0.67
C THR A 148 -1.76 -22.26 -2.12
N GLN A 149 -1.26 -21.22 -2.78
CA GLN A 149 -0.74 -21.35 -4.13
C GLN A 149 0.61 -22.05 -4.18
N LEU A 150 1.49 -21.86 -3.18
CA LEU A 150 2.73 -22.64 -3.06
C LEU A 150 2.43 -24.13 -2.97
N LEU A 151 1.46 -24.52 -2.15
CA LEU A 151 1.03 -25.91 -2.00
C LEU A 151 0.44 -26.49 -3.28
N ARG A 152 -0.38 -25.71 -3.98
CA ARG A 152 -0.92 -26.11 -5.28
C ARG A 152 0.18 -26.40 -6.30
N LEU A 153 1.25 -25.59 -6.31
CA LEU A 153 2.38 -25.79 -7.23
C LEU A 153 3.27 -26.97 -6.81
N HIS A 154 3.44 -27.20 -5.51
CA HIS A 154 4.19 -28.35 -4.99
C HIS A 154 3.48 -29.67 -5.33
N GLY A 155 2.16 -29.66 -5.33
CA GLY A 155 1.35 -30.88 -5.49
C GLY A 155 1.16 -31.65 -4.17
N PRO A 156 0.49 -32.80 -4.22
CA PRO A 156 0.10 -33.55 -3.04
C PRO A 156 1.31 -34.06 -2.25
N VAL A 157 1.23 -34.00 -0.94
CA VAL A 157 2.20 -34.61 -0.01
C VAL A 157 1.80 -36.04 0.25
N ALA A 158 2.76 -36.97 0.21
CA ALA A 158 2.48 -38.37 0.45
C ALA A 158 1.97 -38.61 1.89
N PRO A 159 1.07 -39.59 2.12
CA PRO A 159 0.55 -39.87 3.44
C PRO A 159 1.68 -40.14 4.47
N GLY A 160 1.59 -39.48 5.62
CA GLY A 160 2.60 -39.59 6.68
C GLY A 160 3.87 -38.75 6.49
N GLN A 161 4.02 -38.06 5.36
CA GLN A 161 5.09 -37.09 5.14
C GLN A 161 4.66 -35.69 5.53
N THR A 162 5.63 -34.85 5.84
CA THR A 162 5.43 -33.41 6.12
C THR A 162 6.28 -32.56 5.21
N LEU A 163 5.76 -31.39 4.86
CA LEU A 163 6.42 -30.40 4.02
C LEU A 163 6.97 -29.27 4.88
N ASP A 164 8.28 -29.09 4.91
CA ASP A 164 8.94 -28.08 5.73
C ASP A 164 8.85 -26.70 5.08
N LEU A 165 8.34 -25.73 5.83
CA LEU A 165 8.20 -24.31 5.49
C LEU A 165 9.04 -23.45 6.42
N ILE A 166 9.73 -22.44 5.89
CA ILE A 166 10.27 -21.32 6.64
C ILE A 166 9.58 -20.02 6.20
N ALA A 167 9.43 -19.06 7.12
CA ALA A 167 8.72 -17.84 6.86
C ALA A 167 9.53 -16.60 7.27
N PHE A 168 9.48 -15.57 6.41
CA PHE A 168 10.08 -14.26 6.64
C PHE A 168 8.96 -13.22 6.77
N SER A 169 8.83 -12.62 7.93
CA SER A 169 7.87 -11.56 8.19
C SER A 169 8.53 -10.19 8.27
N GLY A 170 7.71 -9.15 8.15
CA GLY A 170 8.15 -7.76 8.20
C GLY A 170 8.49 -7.27 9.60
N VAL A 171 8.32 -5.96 9.84
CA VAL A 171 8.45 -5.39 11.19
C VAL A 171 7.27 -5.86 12.04
N LYS A 172 7.57 -6.42 13.21
CA LYS A 172 6.57 -7.07 14.09
C LYS A 172 5.40 -6.17 14.49
N THR A 173 5.63 -4.86 14.57
CA THR A 173 4.63 -3.86 14.95
C THR A 173 3.93 -3.21 13.76
N THR A 174 4.11 -3.73 12.54
CA THR A 174 3.41 -3.26 11.34
C THR A 174 2.12 -4.06 11.15
N PRO A 175 0.92 -3.43 11.09
CA PRO A 175 -0.35 -4.13 10.91
C PRO A 175 -0.39 -5.05 9.69
N ALA A 176 0.15 -4.63 8.54
CA ALA A 176 0.23 -5.48 7.35
C ALA A 176 1.04 -6.76 7.56
N ALA A 177 2.17 -6.72 8.31
CA ALA A 177 2.94 -7.90 8.64
C ALA A 177 2.11 -8.88 9.47
N GLN A 178 1.43 -8.37 10.51
CA GLN A 178 0.59 -9.17 11.39
C GLN A 178 -0.58 -9.82 10.66
N LEU A 179 -1.25 -9.07 9.78
CA LEU A 179 -2.37 -9.59 8.97
C LEU A 179 -1.88 -10.66 7.98
N ARG A 180 -0.74 -10.45 7.29
CA ARG A 180 -0.15 -11.49 6.43
C ARG A 180 0.21 -12.76 7.21
N GLU A 181 0.75 -12.61 8.44
CA GLU A 181 1.00 -13.74 9.34
C GLU A 181 -0.29 -14.46 9.73
N GLN A 182 -1.38 -13.74 10.04
CA GLN A 182 -2.70 -14.34 10.32
C GLN A 182 -3.19 -15.15 9.12
N GLY A 183 -3.02 -14.62 7.90
CA GLY A 183 -3.32 -15.35 6.67
C GLY A 183 -2.48 -16.62 6.51
N LEU A 184 -1.17 -16.55 6.81
CA LEU A 184 -0.30 -17.72 6.85
C LEU A 184 -0.79 -18.76 7.86
N GLN A 185 -1.11 -18.34 9.10
CA GLN A 185 -1.60 -19.25 10.15
C GLN A 185 -2.92 -19.92 9.77
N ARG A 186 -3.85 -19.17 9.15
CA ARG A 186 -5.10 -19.71 8.64
C ARG A 186 -4.84 -20.79 7.58
N ALA A 187 -3.95 -20.53 6.63
CA ALA A 187 -3.59 -21.51 5.61
C ALA A 187 -2.90 -22.75 6.21
N LEU A 188 -2.06 -22.59 7.24
CA LEU A 188 -1.45 -23.72 7.95
C LEU A 188 -2.48 -24.57 8.70
N ALA A 189 -3.54 -23.96 9.22
CA ALA A 189 -4.63 -24.70 9.87
C ALA A 189 -5.42 -25.57 8.88
N ASP A 190 -5.56 -25.11 7.62
CA ASP A 190 -6.20 -25.85 6.54
C ASP A 190 -5.28 -26.96 5.96
N HIS A 191 -3.95 -26.89 6.23
CA HIS A 191 -2.92 -27.74 5.63
C HIS A 191 -2.00 -28.36 6.69
N PRO A 192 -2.49 -29.35 7.49
CA PRO A 192 -1.74 -29.97 8.59
C PRO A 192 -0.50 -30.74 8.15
N GLU A 193 -0.38 -31.08 6.86
CA GLU A 193 0.81 -31.65 6.24
C GLU A 193 1.99 -30.67 6.16
N VAL A 194 1.76 -29.36 6.32
CA VAL A 194 2.81 -28.33 6.29
C VAL A 194 3.32 -28.06 7.70
N ARG A 195 4.62 -28.15 7.86
CA ARG A 195 5.26 -27.83 9.13
C ARG A 195 6.04 -26.52 9.04
N LEU A 196 5.53 -25.47 9.67
CA LEU A 196 6.28 -24.24 9.83
C LEU A 196 7.46 -24.49 10.79
N ARG A 197 8.67 -24.52 10.24
CA ARG A 197 9.90 -24.79 11.01
C ARG A 197 10.30 -23.57 11.83
N GLN A 198 10.24 -22.41 11.21
CA GLN A 198 10.53 -21.13 11.88
C GLN A 198 9.96 -19.95 11.08
N LEU A 199 9.42 -18.97 11.80
CA LEU A 199 9.14 -17.64 11.30
C LEU A 199 10.16 -16.68 11.92
N VAL A 200 10.75 -15.83 11.07
CA VAL A 200 11.70 -14.80 11.48
C VAL A 200 11.27 -13.43 10.97
N TYR A 201 11.67 -12.38 11.68
CA TYR A 201 11.40 -11.01 11.30
C TYR A 201 12.58 -10.43 10.52
N GLY A 202 12.47 -10.44 9.20
CA GLY A 202 13.45 -9.85 8.28
C GLY A 202 13.31 -8.34 8.14
N GLU A 203 12.26 -7.75 8.76
CA GLU A 203 12.02 -6.30 8.86
C GLU A 203 12.02 -5.58 7.50
N TRP A 204 11.46 -6.25 6.49
CA TRP A 204 11.38 -5.81 5.09
C TRP A 204 12.73 -5.74 4.36
N SER A 205 13.85 -6.11 5.02
CA SER A 205 15.22 -5.98 4.52
C SER A 205 15.67 -7.25 3.78
N ARG A 206 16.20 -7.07 2.56
CA ARG A 206 16.84 -8.13 1.77
C ARG A 206 18.08 -8.69 2.46
N GLU A 207 18.96 -7.80 2.95
CA GLU A 207 20.20 -8.17 3.61
C GLU A 207 19.96 -9.00 4.86
N ARG A 208 19.04 -8.53 5.72
CA ARG A 208 18.68 -9.25 6.95
C ARG A 208 18.07 -10.61 6.65
N ALA A 209 17.20 -10.70 5.64
CA ALA A 209 16.63 -11.97 5.22
C ALA A 209 17.68 -12.92 4.63
N PHE A 210 18.68 -12.42 3.89
CA PHE A 210 19.82 -13.20 3.42
C PHE A 210 20.61 -13.82 4.57
N GLU A 211 20.95 -13.02 5.58
CA GLU A 211 21.68 -13.51 6.77
C GLU A 211 20.90 -14.57 7.52
N GLN A 212 19.62 -14.32 7.79
CA GLN A 212 18.73 -15.26 8.46
C GLN A 212 18.55 -16.54 7.64
N ALA A 213 18.28 -16.43 6.33
CA ALA A 213 18.09 -17.57 5.45
C ALA A 213 19.32 -18.46 5.37
N THR A 214 20.54 -17.87 5.36
CA THR A 214 21.80 -18.61 5.38
C THR A 214 21.88 -19.55 6.58
N GLN A 215 21.40 -19.14 7.75
CA GLN A 215 21.39 -19.99 8.94
C GLN A 215 20.21 -20.98 8.91
N LEU A 216 19.04 -20.53 8.44
CA LEU A 216 17.84 -21.35 8.41
C LEU A 216 17.97 -22.52 7.44
N PHE A 217 18.56 -22.37 6.26
CA PHE A 217 18.79 -23.46 5.32
C PHE A 217 19.80 -24.49 5.84
N LYS A 218 20.79 -24.06 6.63
CA LYS A 218 21.71 -24.99 7.34
C LYS A 218 20.96 -25.78 8.42
N ARG A 219 20.11 -25.11 9.19
CA ARG A 219 19.35 -25.71 10.29
C ARG A 219 18.22 -26.61 9.80
N TYR A 220 17.58 -26.26 8.68
CA TYR A 220 16.46 -26.96 8.09
C TYR A 220 16.73 -27.32 6.62
N PRO A 221 17.65 -28.28 6.36
CA PRO A 221 18.07 -28.60 4.99
C PRO A 221 16.96 -29.19 4.12
N GLN A 222 15.90 -29.72 4.75
CA GLN A 222 14.72 -30.27 4.05
C GLN A 222 13.65 -29.22 3.73
N THR A 223 13.90 -27.92 3.96
CA THR A 223 12.96 -26.85 3.60
C THR A 223 12.57 -26.96 2.13
N ALA A 224 11.27 -27.08 1.86
CA ALA A 224 10.71 -27.15 0.52
C ALA A 224 9.98 -25.85 0.13
N LEU A 225 9.47 -25.11 1.10
CA LEU A 225 8.72 -23.88 0.89
C LEU A 225 9.32 -22.71 1.66
N VAL A 226 9.30 -21.53 1.02
CA VAL A 226 9.59 -20.25 1.65
C VAL A 226 8.40 -19.31 1.44
N TRP A 227 7.83 -18.84 2.53
CA TRP A 227 6.83 -17.80 2.57
C TRP A 227 7.48 -16.49 3.00
N SER A 228 7.33 -15.43 2.21
CA SER A 228 7.92 -14.12 2.51
C SER A 228 6.89 -13.01 2.43
N ALA A 229 6.77 -12.24 3.50
CA ALA A 229 5.82 -11.14 3.59
C ALA A 229 6.09 -10.00 2.60
N ASN A 230 7.31 -9.88 2.03
CA ASN A 230 7.59 -9.02 0.88
C ASN A 230 8.57 -9.68 -0.09
N ASP A 231 8.79 -9.05 -1.22
CA ASP A 231 9.68 -9.51 -2.29
C ASP A 231 11.17 -9.33 -1.95
N GLU A 232 11.56 -8.24 -1.29
CA GLU A 232 12.95 -8.00 -0.92
C GLU A 232 13.51 -9.10 -0.02
N MET A 233 12.73 -9.52 1.00
CA MET A 233 13.13 -10.63 1.86
C MET A 233 13.18 -11.96 1.10
N ALA A 234 12.24 -12.20 0.17
CA ALA A 234 12.26 -13.39 -0.68
C ALA A 234 13.52 -13.42 -1.56
N LEU A 235 13.88 -12.31 -2.18
CA LEU A 235 15.09 -12.17 -2.99
C LEU A 235 16.35 -12.46 -2.16
N GLY A 236 16.45 -11.90 -0.95
CA GLY A 236 17.53 -12.19 -0.03
C GLY A 236 17.63 -13.69 0.34
N ALA A 237 16.49 -14.32 0.62
CA ALA A 237 16.46 -15.75 0.93
C ALA A 237 16.78 -16.63 -0.29
N MET A 238 16.40 -16.23 -1.51
CA MET A 238 16.79 -16.92 -2.74
C MET A 238 18.31 -16.83 -2.98
N ASP A 239 18.91 -15.68 -2.72
CA ASP A 239 20.36 -15.50 -2.83
C ASP A 239 21.12 -16.37 -1.82
N ALA A 240 20.62 -16.49 -0.59
CA ALA A 240 21.19 -17.39 0.43
C ALA A 240 21.08 -18.87 0.02
N LEU A 241 19.97 -19.29 -0.62
CA LEU A 241 19.75 -20.66 -1.06
C LEU A 241 20.79 -21.10 -2.12
N LYS A 242 21.13 -20.21 -3.06
CA LYS A 242 22.17 -20.47 -4.07
C LYS A 242 23.51 -20.88 -3.43
N GLY A 243 23.84 -20.24 -2.30
CA GLY A 243 25.05 -20.58 -1.52
C GLY A 243 25.02 -22.00 -0.93
N SER A 244 23.87 -22.64 -0.84
CA SER A 244 23.70 -24.04 -0.41
C SER A 244 23.73 -25.06 -1.56
N GLY A 245 23.94 -24.63 -2.81
CA GLY A 245 23.90 -25.48 -4.00
C GLY A 245 22.51 -25.87 -4.47
N ARG A 246 21.45 -25.27 -3.90
CA ARG A 246 20.03 -25.50 -4.25
C ARG A 246 19.49 -24.37 -5.12
N THR A 247 18.54 -24.70 -5.98
CA THR A 247 17.98 -23.80 -6.99
C THR A 247 16.60 -23.29 -6.56
N PRO A 248 16.42 -21.94 -6.42
CA PRO A 248 15.11 -21.35 -6.20
C PRO A 248 14.13 -21.67 -7.34
N GLY A 249 12.89 -22.01 -7.00
CA GLY A 249 11.84 -22.38 -7.95
C GLY A 249 11.88 -23.84 -8.39
N THR A 250 12.96 -24.57 -8.11
CA THR A 250 13.11 -26.00 -8.43
C THR A 250 13.22 -26.84 -7.16
N ASP A 251 14.24 -26.61 -6.34
CA ASP A 251 14.46 -27.36 -5.10
C ASP A 251 13.69 -26.76 -3.92
N VAL A 252 13.36 -25.49 -3.98
CA VAL A 252 12.57 -24.76 -2.99
C VAL A 252 11.64 -23.79 -3.71
N LEU A 253 10.35 -23.86 -3.41
CA LEU A 253 9.37 -22.94 -3.93
C LEU A 253 9.29 -21.69 -3.06
N PHE A 254 9.36 -20.54 -3.69
CA PHE A 254 9.32 -19.23 -3.02
C PHE A 254 8.03 -18.49 -3.33
N GLY A 255 7.40 -17.96 -2.28
CA GLY A 255 6.28 -17.02 -2.38
C GLY A 255 6.64 -15.67 -1.80
N ALA A 256 6.15 -14.61 -2.43
CA ALA A 256 6.35 -13.23 -1.99
C ALA A 256 5.14 -12.33 -2.25
N VAL A 257 5.08 -11.24 -1.52
CA VAL A 257 4.17 -10.11 -1.78
C VAL A 257 4.96 -8.94 -2.36
N ASN A 258 4.35 -8.06 -3.11
CA ASN A 258 4.81 -6.88 -3.83
C ASN A 258 5.03 -7.14 -5.34
N SER A 259 5.70 -6.19 -6.02
CA SER A 259 5.93 -6.25 -7.47
C SER A 259 7.13 -5.39 -7.88
N SER A 260 8.26 -5.52 -7.16
CA SER A 260 9.49 -4.89 -7.61
C SER A 260 9.93 -5.46 -8.98
N PRO A 261 10.65 -4.70 -9.81
CA PRO A 261 11.11 -5.18 -11.10
C PRO A 261 11.89 -6.50 -10.99
N GLU A 262 12.73 -6.65 -9.97
CA GLU A 262 13.50 -7.88 -9.77
C GLU A 262 12.60 -9.07 -9.38
N ALA A 263 11.57 -8.85 -8.55
CA ALA A 263 10.59 -9.89 -8.22
C ALA A 263 9.74 -10.29 -9.42
N LEU A 264 9.31 -9.33 -10.25
CA LEU A 264 8.60 -9.60 -11.49
C LEU A 264 9.47 -10.40 -12.47
N GLN A 265 10.74 -10.03 -12.61
CA GLN A 265 11.71 -10.76 -13.43
C GLN A 265 11.95 -12.17 -12.88
N ALA A 266 12.14 -12.32 -11.56
CA ALA A 266 12.28 -13.62 -10.90
C ALA A 266 11.04 -14.51 -11.09
N ARG A 267 9.84 -13.89 -11.15
CA ARG A 267 8.58 -14.59 -11.47
C ARG A 267 8.56 -15.10 -12.90
N LEU A 268 9.03 -14.30 -13.87
CA LEU A 268 9.13 -14.68 -15.28
C LEU A 268 10.16 -15.80 -15.51
N GLU A 269 11.25 -15.78 -14.77
CA GLU A 269 12.31 -16.79 -14.82
C GLU A 269 11.97 -18.08 -14.03
N GLY A 270 10.85 -18.12 -13.32
CA GLY A 270 10.43 -19.27 -12.52
C GLY A 270 11.18 -19.42 -11.18
N ARG A 271 12.12 -18.53 -10.84
CA ARG A 271 12.84 -18.51 -9.55
C ARG A 271 11.92 -18.16 -8.38
N LEU A 272 10.99 -17.22 -8.59
CA LEU A 272 9.91 -16.89 -7.67
C LEU A 272 8.64 -17.62 -8.12
N SER A 273 8.24 -18.64 -7.37
CA SER A 273 7.15 -19.55 -7.75
C SER A 273 5.78 -18.91 -7.63
N VAL A 274 5.58 -18.08 -6.60
CA VAL A 274 4.32 -17.39 -6.31
C VAL A 274 4.60 -15.91 -6.05
N LEU A 275 3.89 -15.04 -6.75
CA LEU A 275 3.91 -13.60 -6.50
C LEU A 275 2.48 -13.11 -6.28
N VAL A 276 2.25 -12.43 -5.15
CA VAL A 276 0.98 -11.80 -4.81
C VAL A 276 1.18 -10.29 -4.84
N ALA A 277 0.43 -9.57 -5.68
CA ALA A 277 0.62 -8.13 -5.82
C ALA A 277 -0.69 -7.38 -6.11
N GLY A 278 -0.59 -6.06 -6.22
CA GLY A 278 -1.70 -5.17 -6.58
C GLY A 278 -1.92 -4.03 -5.59
N HIS A 279 -1.54 -4.18 -4.35
CA HIS A 279 -1.86 -3.21 -3.29
C HIS A 279 -1.11 -1.86 -3.39
N PHE A 280 -0.05 -1.75 -4.20
CA PHE A 280 0.57 -0.46 -4.48
C PHE A 280 -0.41 0.52 -5.16
N THR A 281 -1.44 0.01 -5.84
CA THR A 281 -2.48 0.82 -6.48
C THR A 281 -3.38 1.55 -5.49
N LEU A 282 -3.39 1.14 -4.22
CA LEU A 282 -4.19 1.77 -3.16
C LEU A 282 -3.92 3.27 -3.05
N GLY A 283 -2.66 3.69 -3.27
CA GLY A 283 -2.29 5.11 -3.26
C GLY A 283 -3.09 5.96 -4.24
N GLY A 284 -3.19 5.53 -5.49
CA GLY A 284 -3.97 6.24 -6.51
C GLY A 284 -5.47 6.18 -6.26
N TRP A 285 -5.98 5.05 -5.75
CA TRP A 285 -7.39 4.92 -5.36
C TRP A 285 -7.76 5.86 -4.22
N ALA A 286 -6.86 6.08 -3.27
CA ALA A 286 -7.03 7.07 -2.22
C ALA A 286 -7.18 8.48 -2.80
N MET A 287 -6.42 8.84 -3.85
CA MET A 287 -6.54 10.14 -4.51
C MET A 287 -7.91 10.36 -5.16
N VAL A 288 -8.52 9.32 -5.76
CA VAL A 288 -9.90 9.40 -6.27
C VAL A 288 -10.89 9.71 -5.16
N VAL A 289 -10.74 9.06 -4.00
CA VAL A 289 -11.62 9.29 -2.84
C VAL A 289 -11.44 10.71 -2.28
N LEU A 290 -10.21 11.21 -2.19
CA LEU A 290 -9.95 12.59 -1.73
C LEU A 290 -10.49 13.63 -2.70
N HIS A 291 -10.36 13.39 -4.01
CA HIS A 291 -10.94 14.25 -5.04
C HIS A 291 -12.46 14.36 -4.88
N ASP A 292 -13.14 13.24 -4.60
CA ASP A 292 -14.58 13.20 -4.42
C ASP A 292 -15.00 13.87 -3.10
N ASP A 293 -14.27 13.61 -2.00
CA ASP A 293 -14.51 14.25 -0.69
C ASP A 293 -14.36 15.76 -0.76
N ALA A 294 -13.37 16.27 -1.51
CA ALA A 294 -13.19 17.71 -1.73
C ALA A 294 -14.36 18.37 -2.48
N ARG A 295 -15.17 17.57 -3.18
CA ARG A 295 -16.39 17.97 -3.90
C ARG A 295 -17.69 17.69 -3.13
N GLY A 296 -17.56 17.38 -1.83
CA GLY A 296 -18.71 17.09 -0.96
C GLY A 296 -19.28 15.67 -1.09
N LEU A 297 -18.60 14.77 -1.83
CA LEU A 297 -18.97 13.37 -1.97
C LEU A 297 -18.25 12.54 -0.90
N GLY A 298 -18.69 12.70 0.35
CA GLY A 298 -18.01 12.13 1.50
C GLY A 298 -17.80 10.62 1.42
N MET A 299 -16.65 10.15 1.90
CA MET A 299 -16.24 8.75 1.88
C MET A 299 -17.31 7.79 2.44
N ALA A 300 -18.03 8.21 3.49
CA ALA A 300 -19.06 7.41 4.14
C ALA A 300 -20.24 7.03 3.20
N GLN A 301 -20.55 7.85 2.21
CA GLN A 301 -21.69 7.64 1.30
C GLN A 301 -21.41 6.53 0.27
N TYR A 302 -20.16 6.36 -0.14
CA TYR A 302 -19.78 5.50 -1.27
C TYR A 302 -18.90 4.30 -0.84
N GLY A 303 -19.27 3.61 0.23
CA GLY A 303 -18.60 2.38 0.65
C GLY A 303 -18.09 2.35 2.09
N GLY A 304 -18.44 3.39 2.89
CA GLY A 304 -18.07 3.46 4.31
C GLY A 304 -16.75 4.17 4.56
N ARG A 305 -16.54 4.54 5.84
CA ARG A 305 -15.33 5.23 6.29
C ARG A 305 -14.12 4.30 6.40
N GLU A 306 -14.33 3.05 6.69
CA GLU A 306 -13.29 2.04 6.80
C GLU A 306 -13.46 1.03 5.68
N ARG A 307 -12.45 0.90 4.83
CA ARG A 307 -12.51 0.07 3.63
C ARG A 307 -11.35 -0.88 3.56
N THR A 308 -11.67 -2.18 3.51
CA THR A 308 -10.72 -3.21 3.11
C THR A 308 -10.97 -3.56 1.66
N LEU A 309 -9.97 -3.38 0.81
CA LEU A 309 -10.08 -3.55 -0.63
C LEU A 309 -9.39 -4.84 -1.06
N GLY A 310 -10.08 -5.66 -1.84
CA GLY A 310 -9.55 -6.89 -2.42
C GLY A 310 -8.59 -6.61 -3.58
N LEU A 311 -7.45 -5.97 -3.32
CA LEU A 311 -6.49 -5.56 -4.34
C LEU A 311 -5.49 -6.66 -4.70
N PHE A 312 -5.19 -7.56 -3.78
CA PHE A 312 -4.21 -8.61 -4.02
C PHE A 312 -4.67 -9.64 -5.05
N ARG A 313 -3.77 -9.97 -5.95
CA ARG A 313 -3.94 -11.01 -6.99
C ARG A 313 -2.68 -11.86 -7.08
N LEU A 314 -2.86 -13.13 -7.41
CA LEU A 314 -1.76 -13.97 -7.88
C LEU A 314 -1.33 -13.45 -9.25
N ILE A 315 -0.04 -13.21 -9.41
CA ILE A 315 0.53 -12.64 -10.64
C ILE A 315 1.05 -13.79 -11.51
N ASP A 316 0.41 -13.97 -12.66
CA ASP A 316 0.87 -14.86 -13.71
C ASP A 316 1.97 -14.22 -14.59
N PRO A 317 2.67 -14.96 -15.45
CA PRO A 317 3.72 -14.41 -16.30
C PRO A 317 3.27 -13.27 -17.24
N PRO A 318 2.11 -13.32 -17.93
CA PRO A 318 1.59 -12.19 -18.70
C PRO A 318 1.38 -10.92 -17.86
N GLN A 319 0.81 -11.05 -16.68
CA GLN A 319 0.61 -9.95 -15.74
C GLN A 319 1.94 -9.39 -15.22
N ALA A 320 2.91 -10.27 -14.93
CA ALA A 320 4.26 -9.85 -14.53
C ALA A 320 4.94 -9.03 -15.64
N THR A 321 4.83 -9.46 -16.90
CA THR A 321 5.34 -8.71 -18.06
C THR A 321 4.68 -7.33 -18.16
N ARG A 322 3.35 -7.27 -17.99
CA ARG A 322 2.61 -6.00 -18.03
C ARG A 322 3.02 -5.07 -16.90
N LEU A 323 3.10 -5.56 -15.66
CA LEU A 323 3.52 -4.76 -14.50
C LEU A 323 4.96 -4.24 -14.67
N LEU A 324 5.86 -5.08 -15.19
CA LEU A 324 7.23 -4.68 -15.47
C LEU A 324 7.29 -3.56 -16.52
N ALA A 325 6.45 -3.63 -17.56
CA ALA A 325 6.34 -2.59 -18.58
C ALA A 325 5.76 -1.26 -18.04
N LEU A 326 4.99 -1.30 -16.96
CA LEU A 326 4.42 -0.12 -16.30
C LEU A 326 5.37 0.51 -15.27
N HIS A 327 6.39 -0.23 -14.85
CA HIS A 327 7.32 0.26 -13.83
C HIS A 327 8.06 1.52 -14.29
N GLY A 328 8.09 2.54 -13.44
CA GLY A 328 8.73 3.82 -13.72
C GLY A 328 7.99 4.71 -14.73
N ARG A 329 6.80 4.30 -15.21
CA ARG A 329 6.00 5.15 -16.07
C ARG A 329 5.22 6.19 -15.27
N GLU A 330 4.99 7.34 -15.87
CA GLU A 330 4.11 8.38 -15.32
C GLU A 330 2.64 8.12 -15.64
N ASP A 331 2.36 7.44 -16.74
CA ASP A 331 1.01 7.06 -17.17
C ASP A 331 0.84 5.54 -17.07
N TYR A 332 -0.18 5.15 -16.32
CA TYR A 332 -0.57 3.75 -16.10
C TYR A 332 -1.73 3.31 -17.01
N GLY A 333 -2.23 4.18 -17.90
CA GLY A 333 -3.38 3.90 -18.76
C GLY A 333 -4.71 3.85 -18.01
N VAL A 334 -4.80 4.48 -16.83
CA VAL A 334 -6.01 4.54 -15.99
C VAL A 334 -6.63 5.93 -16.10
N ASP A 335 -7.91 5.99 -16.47
CA ASP A 335 -8.71 7.22 -16.37
C ASP A 335 -9.26 7.34 -14.93
N PHE A 336 -8.52 8.04 -14.06
CA PHE A 336 -8.92 8.20 -12.67
C PHE A 336 -10.17 9.05 -12.50
N ARG A 337 -10.47 9.98 -13.44
CA ARG A 337 -11.69 10.81 -13.40
C ARG A 337 -12.93 9.97 -13.63
N ALA A 338 -12.86 9.00 -14.54
CA ALA A 338 -13.97 8.09 -14.79
C ALA A 338 -14.36 7.24 -13.57
N LEU A 339 -13.42 7.07 -12.62
CA LEU A 339 -13.66 6.34 -11.37
C LEU A 339 -14.32 7.19 -10.27
N SER A 340 -14.43 8.51 -10.45
CA SER A 340 -15.10 9.40 -9.50
C SER A 340 -16.56 9.02 -9.30
N ALA A 341 -17.06 9.20 -8.07
CA ALA A 341 -18.47 9.04 -7.73
C ALA A 341 -19.33 10.22 -8.21
N GLN A 342 -18.73 11.26 -8.80
CA GLN A 342 -19.46 12.43 -9.28
C GLN A 342 -20.49 12.05 -10.35
N GLY A 343 -21.74 12.42 -10.13
CA GLY A 343 -22.86 12.05 -11.01
C GLY A 343 -23.30 10.58 -10.95
N LYS A 344 -22.70 9.78 -10.07
CA LYS A 344 -23.10 8.37 -9.86
C LYS A 344 -24.17 8.25 -8.76
N PRO A 345 -25.01 7.21 -8.82
CA PRO A 345 -26.02 6.97 -7.79
C PRO A 345 -25.38 6.62 -6.44
N ALA A 346 -26.12 6.77 -5.33
CA ALA A 346 -25.68 6.43 -3.98
C ALA A 346 -25.26 4.95 -3.81
N THR A 347 -25.74 4.09 -4.69
CA THR A 347 -25.37 2.66 -4.75
C THR A 347 -24.02 2.41 -5.41
N TYR A 348 -23.40 3.42 -6.00
CA TYR A 348 -22.09 3.28 -6.67
C TYR A 348 -21.04 2.77 -5.68
N ARG A 349 -20.24 1.84 -6.17
CA ARG A 349 -19.04 1.33 -5.49
C ARG A 349 -17.86 1.50 -6.41
N TYR A 350 -16.79 2.05 -5.90
CA TYR A 350 -15.55 2.24 -6.67
C TYR A 350 -15.02 0.89 -7.17
N PRO A 351 -14.76 0.72 -8.47
CA PRO A 351 -14.28 -0.54 -9.03
C PRO A 351 -12.77 -0.71 -8.87
N PHE A 352 -12.22 -0.30 -7.73
CA PHE A 352 -10.79 -0.30 -7.47
C PHE A 352 -10.22 -1.72 -7.55
N SER A 353 -9.34 -1.95 -8.49
CA SER A 353 -8.70 -3.26 -8.68
C SER A 353 -7.40 -3.13 -9.48
N LEU A 354 -6.51 -4.12 -9.37
CA LEU A 354 -5.34 -4.24 -10.23
C LEU A 354 -5.73 -4.46 -11.70
N GLN A 355 -6.91 -5.02 -11.97
CA GLN A 355 -7.37 -5.32 -13.34
C GLN A 355 -7.42 -4.08 -14.25
N LEU A 356 -7.63 -2.90 -13.68
CA LEU A 356 -7.62 -1.64 -14.44
C LEU A 356 -6.26 -1.31 -15.09
N LEU A 357 -5.17 -1.96 -14.67
CA LEU A 357 -3.84 -1.80 -15.21
C LEU A 357 -3.46 -2.89 -16.23
N MET A 358 -4.31 -3.91 -16.40
CA MET A 358 -4.00 -5.11 -17.18
C MET A 358 -4.41 -5.04 -18.65
N HIS A 359 -4.84 -3.87 -19.11
CA HIS A 359 -5.29 -3.64 -20.51
C HIS A 359 -4.21 -3.05 -21.40
#